data_63496fc3ae0ef8496491d988cc907954
#
_entry.id   63496fc3ae0ef8496491d988cc907954
#
_cell.length_a   1.000
_cell.length_b   1.000
_cell.length_c   1.000
_cell.angle_alpha   90.00
_cell.angle_beta   90.00
_cell.angle_gamma   90.00
#
_symmetry.space_group_name_H-M   'P 1'
#
loop_
_entity.id
_entity.type
_entity.pdbx_description
1 polymer ?
#
loop_
_entity_poly.entity_id
_entity_poly.type
_entity_poly.pdbx_seq_one_letter_code
_entity_poly.pdbx_strand_id
1 'polypeptide(L)'
;GSWGGEAVGAYTTVLSADINSSTTSITLNDASQLPSSGTNFIQVGTEEISYTGISTNTLTGVTRGVRNTTAASHSSGATVTNTSEYVAWGEAASGDLIVDPGMWSIDNFGDKAICLIVDGEVFEWNSAATDATSSRATIISGAPTASRHMLVSTPDRHLVFFGTETTIGTKSTQDNMFVRFSSQEDINTYTPTATNTAGTQRLADGSRIMGAIRGRDAIYVWTDTALFLQRFVGQPFTFAFIQAGT
;
A
#
# COMPACT_ATOMS: atom_id res chain seq x y z
N GLY A 1 18.11 -0.53 -18.48
CA GLY A 1 17.35 0.46 -17.76
C GLY A 1 16.24 -0.22 -17.00
N SER A 2 16.38 -0.38 -15.68
CA SER A 2 15.32 -0.89 -14.83
C SER A 2 14.16 0.10 -14.79
N TRP A 3 12.96 -0.34 -15.09
CA TRP A 3 11.72 0.35 -14.76
C TRP A 3 11.36 0.05 -13.28
N GLY A 4 12.31 0.27 -12.38
CA GLY A 4 12.05 0.36 -10.98
C GLY A 4 12.29 1.83 -10.64
N GLY A 5 11.23 2.60 -10.49
CA GLY A 5 11.37 3.93 -9.92
C GLY A 5 12.07 3.82 -8.58
N GLU A 6 12.98 4.75 -8.26
CA GLU A 6 13.42 4.91 -6.87
C GLU A 6 12.18 4.90 -6.00
N ALA A 7 12.14 4.02 -5.00
CA ALA A 7 11.10 4.12 -4.00
C ALA A 7 11.22 5.53 -3.41
N VAL A 8 10.16 6.32 -3.55
CA VAL A 8 10.10 7.65 -2.91
C VAL A 8 10.40 7.44 -1.44
N GLY A 9 11.55 7.95 -0.96
CA GLY A 9 11.99 7.73 0.40
C GLY A 9 12.88 6.51 0.64
N ALA A 10 13.52 5.93 -0.38
CA ALA A 10 14.58 4.94 -0.14
C ALA A 10 15.62 5.54 0.79
N TYR A 11 15.92 4.84 1.89
CA TYR A 11 16.97 5.30 2.82
C TYR A 11 18.31 5.41 2.10
N THR A 12 18.96 6.55 2.25
CA THR A 12 20.29 6.80 1.70
C THR A 12 21.28 7.17 2.80
N THR A 13 22.49 6.69 2.65
CA THR A 13 23.65 7.01 3.48
C THR A 13 24.87 7.17 2.59
N VAL A 14 26.07 7.20 3.16
CA VAL A 14 27.32 7.28 2.38
C VAL A 14 28.36 6.29 2.91
N LEU A 15 29.29 5.90 2.05
CA LEU A 15 30.47 5.13 2.44
C LEU A 15 31.36 5.94 3.39
N SER A 16 31.80 5.34 4.50
CA SER A 16 32.72 5.98 5.44
C SER A 16 34.20 5.87 5.01
N ALA A 17 34.51 4.95 4.11
CA ALA A 17 35.84 4.70 3.59
C ALA A 17 35.81 4.23 2.14
N ASP A 18 36.94 4.32 1.44
CA ASP A 18 37.12 3.77 0.11
C ASP A 18 36.96 2.25 0.14
N ILE A 19 36.27 1.70 -0.87
CA ILE A 19 36.16 0.25 -1.08
C ILE A 19 36.68 -0.10 -2.47
N ASN A 20 37.34 -1.24 -2.59
CA ASN A 20 37.73 -1.80 -3.89
C ASN A 20 36.73 -2.89 -4.29
N SER A 21 36.88 -3.46 -5.50
CA SER A 21 35.98 -4.48 -6.04
C SER A 21 35.93 -5.80 -5.26
N SER A 22 36.86 -6.03 -4.34
CA SER A 22 36.96 -7.27 -3.54
C SER A 22 36.66 -7.05 -2.05
N THR A 23 36.33 -5.84 -1.62
CA THR A 23 36.00 -5.52 -0.23
C THR A 23 34.71 -6.24 0.19
N THR A 24 34.76 -7.02 1.27
CA THR A 24 33.63 -7.80 1.81
C THR A 24 33.15 -7.33 3.19
N SER A 25 33.72 -6.23 3.70
CA SER A 25 33.29 -5.56 4.93
C SER A 25 33.17 -4.08 4.61
N ILE A 26 31.97 -3.54 4.56
CA ILE A 26 31.68 -2.17 4.10
C ILE A 26 31.13 -1.36 5.26
N THR A 27 31.84 -0.29 5.62
CA THR A 27 31.43 0.62 6.71
C THR A 27 30.71 1.84 6.12
N LEU A 28 29.56 2.17 6.68
CA LEU A 28 28.72 3.29 6.32
C LEU A 28 28.80 4.38 7.39
N ASN A 29 28.45 5.61 7.07
CA ASN A 29 28.32 6.66 8.07
C ASN A 29 27.15 6.39 9.03
N ASP A 30 26.07 5.87 8.50
CA ASP A 30 24.91 5.46 9.27
C ASP A 30 24.25 4.24 8.60
N ALA A 31 24.01 3.19 9.35
CA ALA A 31 23.31 1.99 8.88
C ALA A 31 22.04 1.71 9.70
N SER A 32 21.61 2.65 10.54
CA SER A 32 20.53 2.43 11.53
C SER A 32 19.15 2.12 10.91
N GLN A 33 18.93 2.56 9.68
CA GLN A 33 17.65 2.33 8.97
C GLN A 33 17.76 1.25 7.88
N LEU A 34 18.90 0.56 7.79
CA LEU A 34 19.05 -0.58 6.89
C LEU A 34 18.54 -1.85 7.58
N PRO A 35 17.90 -2.78 6.86
CA PRO A 35 17.50 -4.07 7.40
C PRO A 35 18.72 -4.87 7.91
N SER A 36 18.64 -5.42 9.11
CA SER A 36 19.77 -6.11 9.78
C SER A 36 19.71 -7.63 9.74
N SER A 37 18.65 -8.22 9.16
CA SER A 37 18.47 -9.67 9.09
C SER A 37 18.02 -10.09 7.69
N GLY A 38 18.35 -11.33 7.30
CA GLY A 38 18.08 -11.84 5.96
C GLY A 38 19.07 -11.34 4.91
N THR A 39 18.82 -11.66 3.65
CA THR A 39 19.62 -11.15 2.53
C THR A 39 19.04 -9.82 2.08
N ASN A 40 19.83 -8.76 2.20
CA ASN A 40 19.46 -7.40 1.88
C ASN A 40 20.37 -6.83 0.80
N PHE A 41 19.98 -5.71 0.20
CA PHE A 41 20.68 -5.12 -0.92
C PHE A 41 20.85 -3.62 -0.76
N ILE A 42 22.01 -3.13 -1.22
CA ILE A 42 22.30 -1.70 -1.36
C ILE A 42 22.86 -1.43 -2.75
N GLN A 43 22.66 -0.23 -3.25
CA GLN A 43 23.26 0.25 -4.49
C GLN A 43 24.30 1.32 -4.18
N VAL A 44 25.46 1.22 -4.82
CA VAL A 44 26.53 2.23 -4.79
C VAL A 44 26.93 2.53 -6.24
N GLY A 45 26.61 3.72 -6.72
CA GLY A 45 26.75 4.04 -8.15
C GLY A 45 25.89 3.13 -9.01
N THR A 46 26.50 2.30 -9.84
CA THR A 46 25.81 1.31 -10.70
C THR A 46 25.93 -0.12 -10.18
N GLU A 47 26.59 -0.33 -9.04
CA GLU A 47 26.80 -1.65 -8.45
C GLU A 47 25.73 -1.96 -7.40
N GLU A 48 25.12 -3.16 -7.49
CA GLU A 48 24.30 -3.76 -6.46
C GLU A 48 25.16 -4.69 -5.59
N ILE A 49 25.02 -4.55 -4.29
CA ILE A 49 25.77 -5.28 -3.28
C ILE A 49 24.79 -5.93 -2.30
N SER A 50 24.89 -7.23 -2.08
CA SER A 50 24.11 -7.88 -1.02
C SER A 50 24.89 -7.99 0.27
N TYR A 51 24.16 -8.03 1.40
CA TYR A 51 24.70 -8.27 2.73
C TYR A 51 23.70 -9.06 3.58
N THR A 52 24.16 -9.73 4.63
CA THR A 52 23.33 -10.58 5.48
C THR A 52 23.26 -10.11 6.94
N GLY A 53 24.03 -9.11 7.32
CA GLY A 53 24.01 -8.58 8.68
C GLY A 53 24.68 -7.23 8.79
N ILE A 54 24.45 -6.56 9.90
CA ILE A 54 25.05 -5.26 10.26
C ILE A 54 25.61 -5.35 11.67
N SER A 55 26.88 -4.91 11.82
CA SER A 55 27.51 -4.74 13.12
C SER A 55 27.89 -3.27 13.28
N THR A 56 27.21 -2.56 14.18
CA THR A 56 27.25 -1.09 14.31
C THR A 56 26.89 -0.45 12.97
N ASN A 57 27.83 0.10 12.23
CA ASN A 57 27.63 0.68 10.88
C ASN A 57 28.35 -0.12 9.78
N THR A 58 28.79 -1.35 10.06
CA THR A 58 29.53 -2.16 9.11
C THR A 58 28.66 -3.31 8.61
N LEU A 59 28.49 -3.39 7.29
CA LEU A 59 27.81 -4.49 6.61
C LEU A 59 28.70 -5.74 6.63
N THR A 60 28.09 -6.87 6.95
CA THR A 60 28.74 -8.18 7.04
C THR A 60 28.06 -9.19 6.13
N GLY A 61 28.80 -10.25 5.75
CA GLY A 61 28.29 -11.24 4.78
C GLY A 61 28.03 -10.61 3.39
N VAL A 62 28.94 -9.72 2.98
CA VAL A 62 28.81 -8.93 1.75
C VAL A 62 29.18 -9.76 0.53
N THR A 63 28.31 -9.71 -0.50
CA THR A 63 28.60 -10.19 -1.85
C THR A 63 28.52 -9.02 -2.83
N ARG A 64 29.56 -8.85 -3.62
CA ARG A 64 29.71 -7.73 -4.55
C ARG A 64 29.16 -8.07 -5.94
N GLY A 65 28.70 -7.06 -6.67
CA GLY A 65 28.29 -7.18 -8.07
C GLY A 65 27.12 -8.13 -8.29
N VAL A 66 26.13 -8.14 -7.40
CA VAL A 66 24.93 -8.97 -7.53
C VAL A 66 23.93 -8.37 -8.53
N ARG A 67 22.84 -9.09 -8.84
CA ARG A 67 21.76 -8.65 -9.74
C ARG A 67 22.26 -8.16 -11.09
N ASN A 68 23.19 -8.91 -11.70
CA ASN A 68 23.80 -8.61 -13.00
C ASN A 68 24.57 -7.27 -13.05
N THR A 69 25.10 -6.81 -11.93
CA THR A 69 26.03 -5.68 -11.89
C THR A 69 27.47 -6.16 -11.75
N THR A 70 28.42 -5.27 -11.92
CA THR A 70 29.85 -5.60 -11.80
C THR A 70 30.44 -4.89 -10.58
N ALA A 71 31.20 -5.65 -9.77
CA ALA A 71 31.90 -5.10 -8.61
C ALA A 71 32.93 -4.06 -9.05
N ALA A 72 32.86 -2.87 -8.47
CA ALA A 72 33.70 -1.72 -8.80
C ALA A 72 34.33 -1.10 -7.54
N SER A 73 35.30 -0.23 -7.72
CA SER A 73 35.83 0.59 -6.62
C SER A 73 34.96 1.82 -6.42
N HIS A 74 34.67 2.16 -5.17
CA HIS A 74 33.91 3.36 -4.78
C HIS A 74 34.67 4.14 -3.72
N SER A 75 34.65 5.46 -3.83
CA SER A 75 35.33 6.34 -2.89
C SER A 75 34.46 6.60 -1.65
N SER A 76 35.12 6.91 -0.56
CA SER A 76 34.49 7.47 0.66
C SER A 76 33.57 8.63 0.28
N GLY A 77 32.41 8.72 0.92
CA GLY A 77 31.38 9.70 0.60
C GLY A 77 30.45 9.34 -0.58
N ALA A 78 30.71 8.22 -1.29
CA ALA A 78 29.78 7.76 -2.32
C ALA A 78 28.41 7.44 -1.70
N THR A 79 27.34 7.86 -2.36
CA THR A 79 25.95 7.60 -1.94
C THR A 79 25.66 6.11 -1.97
N VAL A 80 25.06 5.64 -0.90
CA VAL A 80 24.56 4.27 -0.72
C VAL A 80 23.05 4.33 -0.58
N THR A 81 22.33 3.66 -1.44
CA THR A 81 20.87 3.61 -1.44
C THR A 81 20.40 2.21 -1.02
N ASN A 82 19.44 2.13 -0.11
CA ASN A 82 18.81 0.84 0.23
C ASN A 82 17.94 0.35 -0.94
N THR A 83 18.28 -0.82 -1.50
CA THR A 83 17.55 -1.46 -2.59
C THR A 83 17.00 -2.84 -2.22
N SER A 84 16.95 -3.14 -0.90
CA SER A 84 16.50 -4.43 -0.39
C SER A 84 15.09 -4.82 -0.84
N GLU A 85 14.26 -3.82 -1.13
CA GLU A 85 12.88 -4.01 -1.58
C GLU A 85 12.72 -3.98 -3.11
N TYR A 86 13.81 -3.77 -3.84
CA TYR A 86 13.78 -3.79 -5.30
C TYR A 86 13.92 -5.23 -5.81
N VAL A 87 13.04 -5.61 -6.71
CA VAL A 87 13.11 -6.88 -7.43
C VAL A 87 13.46 -6.59 -8.89
N ALA A 88 14.47 -7.24 -9.42
CA ALA A 88 14.82 -7.10 -10.84
C ALA A 88 13.79 -7.80 -11.72
N TRP A 89 13.65 -7.35 -12.98
CA TRP A 89 12.82 -8.03 -13.96
C TRP A 89 13.31 -9.47 -14.16
N GLY A 90 12.43 -10.44 -13.93
CA GLY A 90 12.72 -11.87 -14.07
C GLY A 90 13.25 -12.58 -12.80
N GLU A 91 13.44 -11.86 -11.69
CA GLU A 91 13.68 -12.49 -10.39
C GLU A 91 12.35 -12.75 -9.68
N ALA A 92 12.25 -13.93 -9.05
CA ALA A 92 11.12 -14.21 -8.19
C ALA A 92 11.17 -13.29 -6.98
N ALA A 93 10.09 -12.55 -6.76
CA ALA A 93 9.95 -11.78 -5.53
C ALA A 93 9.99 -12.71 -4.32
N SER A 94 10.86 -12.43 -3.37
CA SER A 94 10.85 -13.10 -2.07
C SER A 94 9.71 -12.48 -1.23
N GLY A 95 8.51 -13.05 -1.31
CA GLY A 95 7.32 -12.60 -0.60
C GLY A 95 6.08 -12.64 -1.49
N ASP A 96 4.94 -12.33 -0.92
CA ASP A 96 3.63 -12.24 -1.61
C ASP A 96 3.54 -11.00 -2.53
N LEU A 97 4.57 -10.73 -3.35
CA LEU A 97 4.49 -9.71 -4.39
C LEU A 97 3.55 -10.22 -5.49
N ILE A 98 2.40 -9.60 -5.60
CA ILE A 98 1.49 -9.81 -6.72
C ILE A 98 2.20 -9.25 -7.95
N VAL A 99 2.66 -10.15 -8.83
CA VAL A 99 3.39 -9.81 -10.06
C VAL A 99 2.47 -9.15 -11.11
N ASP A 100 1.16 -9.32 -10.98
CA ASP A 100 0.18 -8.63 -11.82
C ASP A 100 0.10 -7.15 -11.44
N PRO A 101 0.12 -6.24 -12.44
CA PRO A 101 -0.16 -4.84 -12.20
C PRO A 101 -1.58 -4.73 -11.64
N GLY A 102 -1.70 -4.63 -10.33
CA GLY A 102 -2.98 -4.51 -9.65
C GLY A 102 -3.74 -3.27 -10.12
N MET A 103 -5.05 -3.39 -10.26
CA MET A 103 -5.89 -2.20 -10.41
C MET A 103 -6.00 -1.51 -9.06
N TRP A 104 -5.86 -0.19 -9.07
CA TRP A 104 -5.92 0.64 -7.88
C TRP A 104 -7.19 1.47 -7.86
N SER A 105 -7.83 1.54 -6.70
CA SER A 105 -8.79 2.60 -6.38
C SER A 105 -8.09 3.61 -5.47
N ILE A 106 -8.10 4.88 -5.86
CA ILE A 106 -7.42 5.96 -5.11
C ILE A 106 -8.42 7.07 -4.87
N ASP A 107 -8.50 7.57 -3.64
CA ASP A 107 -9.34 8.72 -3.29
C ASP A 107 -8.72 9.48 -2.10
N ASN A 108 -9.24 10.68 -1.79
CA ASN A 108 -8.74 11.53 -0.73
C ASN A 108 -9.68 11.52 0.49
N PHE A 109 -9.11 11.35 1.67
CA PHE A 109 -9.80 11.50 2.94
C PHE A 109 -9.17 12.67 3.73
N GLY A 110 -9.60 13.89 3.43
CA GLY A 110 -8.91 15.10 3.92
C GLY A 110 -7.49 15.18 3.35
N ASP A 111 -6.50 15.27 4.23
CA ASP A 111 -5.08 15.35 3.86
C ASP A 111 -4.46 13.97 3.56
N LYS A 112 -5.24 12.91 3.69
CA LYS A 112 -4.77 11.54 3.47
C LYS A 112 -5.18 11.06 2.09
N ALA A 113 -4.23 10.54 1.32
CA ALA A 113 -4.49 9.71 0.15
C ALA A 113 -4.76 8.28 0.60
N ILE A 114 -5.88 7.72 0.18
CA ILE A 114 -6.26 6.34 0.45
C ILE A 114 -6.13 5.54 -0.83
N CYS A 115 -5.45 4.41 -0.76
CA CYS A 115 -5.17 3.55 -1.91
C CYS A 115 -5.59 2.11 -1.59
N LEU A 116 -6.43 1.53 -2.43
CA LEU A 116 -6.82 0.12 -2.38
C LEU A 116 -6.22 -0.60 -3.58
N ILE A 117 -5.55 -1.72 -3.36
CA ILE A 117 -5.25 -2.70 -4.40
C ILE A 117 -6.46 -3.63 -4.50
N VAL A 118 -6.96 -3.86 -5.71
CA VAL A 118 -8.09 -4.78 -5.92
C VAL A 118 -7.77 -6.16 -5.32
N ASP A 119 -8.68 -6.65 -4.46
CA ASP A 119 -8.56 -7.89 -3.69
C ASP A 119 -7.34 -7.93 -2.75
N GLY A 120 -6.79 -6.77 -2.40
CA GLY A 120 -5.65 -6.60 -1.51
C GLY A 120 -5.89 -5.61 -0.38
N GLU A 121 -4.79 -5.20 0.24
CA GLU A 121 -4.77 -4.30 1.39
C GLU A 121 -5.11 -2.85 1.02
N VAL A 122 -5.51 -2.10 2.04
CA VAL A 122 -5.81 -0.67 1.96
C VAL A 122 -4.71 0.12 2.64
N PHE A 123 -4.21 1.13 1.95
CA PHE A 123 -3.11 1.95 2.43
C PHE A 123 -3.54 3.40 2.60
N GLU A 124 -2.97 4.08 3.58
CA GLU A 124 -3.03 5.54 3.73
C GLU A 124 -1.66 6.17 3.59
N TRP A 125 -1.61 7.33 2.97
CA TRP A 125 -0.45 8.22 2.96
C TRP A 125 -0.91 9.62 3.38
N ASN A 126 -0.27 10.18 4.43
CA ASN A 126 -0.65 11.46 4.99
C ASN A 126 0.24 12.58 4.43
N SER A 127 -0.32 13.44 3.57
CA SER A 127 0.41 14.56 2.98
C SER A 127 0.75 15.69 3.97
N ALA A 128 0.04 15.76 5.10
CA ALA A 128 0.27 16.77 6.15
C ALA A 128 1.30 16.32 7.21
N ALA A 129 1.81 15.09 7.12
CA ALA A 129 2.85 14.63 8.03
C ALA A 129 4.16 15.40 7.79
N THR A 130 4.92 15.65 8.85
CA THR A 130 6.20 16.37 8.78
C THR A 130 7.26 15.67 7.95
N ASP A 131 7.12 14.37 7.78
CA ASP A 131 7.99 13.46 7.02
C ASP A 131 7.34 12.92 5.75
N ALA A 132 6.29 13.58 5.24
CA ALA A 132 5.48 13.10 4.10
C ALA A 132 6.31 12.77 2.86
N THR A 133 7.43 13.48 2.63
CA THR A 133 8.31 13.24 1.48
C THR A 133 9.21 12.01 1.64
N SER A 134 9.37 11.50 2.85
CA SER A 134 10.20 10.34 3.18
C SER A 134 9.42 9.14 3.72
N SER A 135 8.16 9.36 4.10
CA SER A 135 7.29 8.30 4.63
C SER A 135 6.53 7.58 3.52
N ARG A 136 6.49 6.26 3.60
CA ARG A 136 5.67 5.41 2.73
C ARG A 136 4.23 5.38 3.22
N ALA A 137 3.32 4.99 2.31
CA ALA A 137 1.97 4.63 2.68
C ALA A 137 1.97 3.44 3.65
N THR A 138 1.10 3.49 4.64
CA THR A 138 0.94 2.45 5.67
C THR A 138 -0.41 1.78 5.54
N ILE A 139 -0.50 0.52 5.95
CA ILE A 139 -1.78 -0.22 5.95
C ILE A 139 -2.73 0.40 6.97
N ILE A 140 -3.98 0.61 6.56
CA ILE A 140 -5.02 1.08 7.47
C ILE A 140 -5.44 -0.05 8.41
N SER A 141 -5.21 0.14 9.69
CA SER A 141 -5.59 -0.83 10.71
C SER A 141 -7.10 -1.00 10.78
N GLY A 142 -7.58 -2.25 10.80
CA GLY A 142 -9.01 -2.57 10.89
C GLY A 142 -9.78 -2.45 9.58
N ALA A 143 -9.17 -2.01 8.49
CA ALA A 143 -9.79 -2.02 7.17
C ALA A 143 -9.95 -3.45 6.63
N PRO A 144 -10.89 -3.69 5.69
CA PRO A 144 -10.96 -4.95 4.96
C PRO A 144 -9.65 -5.27 4.24
N THR A 145 -9.28 -6.55 4.19
CA THR A 145 -8.06 -7.04 3.53
C THR A 145 -8.30 -7.53 2.10
N ALA A 146 -9.57 -7.54 1.67
CA ALA A 146 -9.96 -7.80 0.28
C ALA A 146 -11.21 -6.99 -0.10
N SER A 147 -11.10 -6.19 -1.15
CA SER A 147 -12.20 -5.38 -1.70
C SER A 147 -11.98 -5.11 -3.18
N ARG A 148 -13.06 -4.96 -3.96
CA ARG A 148 -12.99 -4.68 -5.40
C ARG A 148 -12.79 -3.20 -5.71
N HIS A 149 -13.53 -2.34 -5.01
CA HIS A 149 -13.49 -0.89 -5.20
C HIS A 149 -13.56 -0.18 -3.87
N MET A 150 -13.06 1.03 -3.84
CA MET A 150 -13.13 1.93 -2.70
C MET A 150 -13.37 3.36 -3.19
N LEU A 151 -14.11 4.12 -2.42
CA LEU A 151 -14.20 5.57 -2.56
C LEU A 151 -14.53 6.22 -1.22
N VAL A 152 -14.32 7.53 -1.15
CA VAL A 152 -14.73 8.35 0.00
C VAL A 152 -16.05 9.02 -0.32
N SER A 153 -17.06 8.86 0.54
CA SER A 153 -18.32 9.58 0.38
C SER A 153 -18.17 11.04 0.84
N THR A 154 -18.83 11.94 0.13
CA THR A 154 -18.87 13.37 0.45
C THR A 154 -20.32 13.86 0.43
N PRO A 155 -20.70 14.77 1.34
CA PRO A 155 -19.91 15.52 2.33
C PRO A 155 -19.66 14.83 3.68
N ASP A 156 -20.22 13.65 3.88
CA ASP A 156 -20.29 12.95 5.17
C ASP A 156 -19.02 12.20 5.56
N ARG A 157 -18.04 12.11 4.66
CA ARG A 157 -16.71 11.49 4.83
C ARG A 157 -16.73 10.13 5.53
N HIS A 158 -17.25 9.14 4.83
CA HIS A 158 -17.08 7.73 5.13
C HIS A 158 -16.18 7.09 4.06
N LEU A 159 -15.31 6.21 4.46
CA LEU A 159 -14.58 5.37 3.52
C LEU A 159 -15.44 4.15 3.19
N VAL A 160 -15.78 3.97 1.91
CA VAL A 160 -16.73 2.95 1.46
C VAL A 160 -16.03 1.92 0.61
N PHE A 161 -16.23 0.65 0.91
CA PHE A 161 -15.71 -0.51 0.19
C PHE A 161 -16.82 -1.29 -0.48
N PHE A 162 -16.58 -1.73 -1.70
CA PHE A 162 -17.52 -2.48 -2.54
C PHE A 162 -16.94 -3.82 -2.94
N GLY A 163 -17.74 -4.88 -2.88
CA GLY A 163 -17.29 -6.24 -3.14
C GLY A 163 -16.26 -6.71 -2.12
N THR A 164 -16.57 -6.52 -0.84
CA THR A 164 -15.63 -6.70 0.26
C THR A 164 -15.97 -7.90 1.16
N GLU A 165 -15.11 -8.14 2.14
CA GLU A 165 -15.26 -9.19 3.14
C GLU A 165 -16.50 -8.98 4.01
N THR A 166 -17.24 -10.04 4.29
CA THR A 166 -18.29 -10.04 5.32
C THR A 166 -17.69 -10.10 6.73
N THR A 167 -16.53 -10.73 6.88
CA THR A 167 -15.73 -10.76 8.11
C THR A 167 -14.38 -10.13 7.84
N ILE A 168 -14.09 -8.97 8.44
CA ILE A 168 -12.83 -8.24 8.26
C ILE A 168 -11.63 -9.12 8.60
N GLY A 169 -10.60 -9.09 7.75
CA GLY A 169 -9.38 -9.86 7.92
C GLY A 169 -9.49 -11.32 7.45
N THR A 170 -10.61 -11.70 6.84
CA THR A 170 -10.83 -13.05 6.35
C THR A 170 -11.19 -13.03 4.86
N LYS A 171 -10.18 -12.98 3.99
CA LYS A 171 -10.32 -12.86 2.52
C LYS A 171 -11.28 -13.90 1.91
N SER A 172 -11.37 -15.10 2.48
CA SER A 172 -12.29 -16.15 2.01
C SER A 172 -13.78 -15.81 2.21
N THR A 173 -14.10 -14.77 2.97
CA THR A 173 -15.46 -14.29 3.19
C THR A 173 -15.85 -13.13 2.26
N GLN A 174 -15.02 -12.82 1.26
CA GLN A 174 -15.32 -11.77 0.29
C GLN A 174 -16.58 -12.10 -0.49
N ASP A 175 -17.56 -11.18 -0.47
CA ASP A 175 -18.80 -11.24 -1.24
C ASP A 175 -18.81 -10.07 -2.23
N ASN A 176 -18.90 -10.39 -3.51
CA ASN A 176 -18.87 -9.41 -4.60
C ASN A 176 -20.04 -8.41 -4.57
N MET A 177 -21.08 -8.66 -3.77
CA MET A 177 -22.25 -7.79 -3.61
C MET A 177 -22.28 -7.05 -2.26
N PHE A 178 -21.25 -7.26 -1.42
CA PHE A 178 -21.21 -6.70 -0.08
C PHE A 178 -20.57 -5.32 -0.06
N VAL A 179 -21.22 -4.38 0.60
CA VAL A 179 -20.74 -3.02 0.82
C VAL A 179 -20.45 -2.84 2.31
N ARG A 180 -19.33 -2.22 2.62
CA ARG A 180 -18.95 -1.85 3.99
C ARG A 180 -18.48 -0.40 3.99
N PHE A 181 -18.84 0.35 5.02
CA PHE A 181 -18.40 1.73 5.17
C PHE A 181 -17.88 1.97 6.60
N SER A 182 -16.89 2.87 6.68
CA SER A 182 -16.30 3.28 7.95
C SER A 182 -17.27 4.09 8.80
N SER A 183 -16.91 4.37 10.05
CA SER A 183 -17.53 5.44 10.81
C SER A 183 -17.21 6.79 10.17
N GLN A 184 -18.09 7.78 10.39
CA GLN A 184 -17.91 9.14 9.87
C GLN A 184 -16.60 9.75 10.40
N GLU A 185 -15.84 10.40 9.53
CA GLU A 185 -14.55 11.03 9.86
C GLU A 185 -13.49 10.08 10.44
N ASP A 186 -13.68 8.76 10.34
CA ASP A 186 -12.78 7.76 10.90
C ASP A 186 -12.50 6.65 9.89
N ILE A 187 -11.25 6.49 9.50
CA ILE A 187 -10.80 5.47 8.54
C ILE A 187 -10.39 4.13 9.20
N ASN A 188 -10.49 4.00 10.52
CA ASN A 188 -10.05 2.80 11.24
C ASN A 188 -11.21 1.98 11.82
N THR A 189 -12.44 2.51 11.85
CA THR A 189 -13.61 1.86 12.46
C THR A 189 -14.61 1.41 11.43
N TYR A 190 -14.78 0.09 11.26
CA TYR A 190 -15.66 -0.53 10.25
C TYR A 190 -16.66 -1.52 10.84
N THR A 191 -16.59 -1.81 12.12
CA THR A 191 -17.54 -2.69 12.81
C THR A 191 -18.70 -1.86 13.34
N PRO A 192 -19.95 -2.12 12.92
CA PRO A 192 -21.11 -1.37 13.40
C PRO A 192 -21.34 -1.55 14.89
N THR A 193 -21.60 -0.44 15.57
CA THR A 193 -22.01 -0.41 16.98
C THR A 193 -23.16 0.58 17.17
N ALA A 194 -23.78 0.58 18.33
CA ALA A 194 -24.87 1.52 18.65
C ALA A 194 -24.41 3.00 18.70
N THR A 195 -23.11 3.25 18.79
CA THR A 195 -22.54 4.59 19.00
C THR A 195 -21.75 5.15 17.82
N ASN A 196 -21.52 4.35 16.77
CA ASN A 196 -20.81 4.78 15.55
C ASN A 196 -21.73 4.77 14.32
N THR A 197 -21.23 5.28 13.20
CA THR A 197 -21.95 5.30 11.93
C THR A 197 -21.41 4.29 10.92
N ALA A 198 -20.49 3.41 11.34
CA ALA A 198 -20.02 2.31 10.51
C ALA A 198 -21.16 1.35 10.18
N GLY A 199 -21.12 0.74 9.01
CA GLY A 199 -22.19 -0.16 8.63
C GLY A 199 -21.83 -1.05 7.45
N THR A 200 -22.79 -1.93 7.14
CA THR A 200 -22.67 -2.88 6.03
C THR A 200 -24.00 -3.04 5.34
N GLN A 201 -23.98 -3.34 4.05
CA GLN A 201 -25.17 -3.67 3.26
C GLN A 201 -24.78 -4.66 2.16
N ARG A 202 -25.58 -5.71 1.98
CA ARG A 202 -25.51 -6.54 0.79
C ARG A 202 -26.54 -6.06 -0.23
N LEU A 203 -26.11 -5.77 -1.46
CA LEU A 203 -27.03 -5.41 -2.55
C LEU A 203 -27.82 -6.62 -2.98
N ALA A 204 -29.12 -6.39 -3.33
CA ALA A 204 -30.07 -7.47 -3.54
C ALA A 204 -30.10 -7.99 -4.99
N ASP A 205 -29.68 -7.18 -5.96
CA ASP A 205 -29.80 -7.49 -7.39
C ASP A 205 -28.44 -7.44 -8.08
N GLY A 206 -28.07 -8.55 -8.72
CA GLY A 206 -26.80 -8.78 -9.38
C GLY A 206 -25.98 -9.92 -8.76
N SER A 207 -24.87 -10.22 -9.39
CA SER A 207 -23.90 -11.21 -8.93
C SER A 207 -22.58 -10.57 -8.45
N ARG A 208 -22.28 -9.37 -8.93
CA ARG A 208 -21.11 -8.61 -8.53
C ARG A 208 -21.30 -7.11 -8.76
N ILE A 209 -20.65 -6.31 -7.92
CA ILE A 209 -20.50 -4.87 -8.11
C ILE A 209 -19.40 -4.66 -9.16
N MET A 210 -19.76 -3.95 -10.24
CA MET A 210 -18.86 -3.66 -11.36
C MET A 210 -18.05 -2.38 -11.14
N GLY A 211 -18.59 -1.44 -10.37
CA GLY A 211 -17.96 -0.18 -10.07
C GLY A 211 -18.87 0.75 -9.27
N ALA A 212 -18.26 1.80 -8.75
CA ALA A 212 -18.98 2.86 -8.07
C ALA A 212 -18.36 4.22 -8.41
N ILE A 213 -19.18 5.25 -8.48
CA ILE A 213 -18.72 6.62 -8.70
C ILE A 213 -19.50 7.59 -7.81
N ARG A 214 -18.79 8.56 -7.29
CA ARG A 214 -19.37 9.65 -6.50
C ARG A 214 -20.06 10.64 -7.43
N GLY A 215 -21.36 10.83 -7.23
CA GLY A 215 -22.14 11.88 -7.86
C GLY A 215 -22.36 13.05 -6.90
N ARG A 216 -23.27 13.98 -7.29
CA ARG A 216 -23.57 15.17 -6.50
C ARG A 216 -24.33 14.85 -5.21
N ASP A 217 -25.36 13.99 -5.31
CA ASP A 217 -26.29 13.74 -4.21
C ASP A 217 -26.31 12.28 -3.77
N ALA A 218 -25.53 11.42 -4.40
CA ALA A 218 -25.44 9.99 -4.12
C ALA A 218 -24.17 9.39 -4.69
N ILE A 219 -23.81 8.23 -4.22
CA ILE A 219 -22.86 7.33 -4.86
C ILE A 219 -23.68 6.42 -5.78
N TYR A 220 -23.30 6.35 -7.03
CA TYR A 220 -23.87 5.45 -8.02
C TYR A 220 -23.09 4.15 -8.00
N VAL A 221 -23.76 3.03 -7.75
CA VAL A 221 -23.16 1.71 -7.64
C VAL A 221 -23.76 0.81 -8.70
N TRP A 222 -22.95 0.35 -9.65
CA TRP A 222 -23.37 -0.57 -10.71
C TRP A 222 -23.06 -2.00 -10.31
N THR A 223 -24.05 -2.84 -10.39
CA THR A 223 -23.88 -4.28 -10.46
C THR A 223 -23.86 -4.72 -11.92
N ASP A 224 -23.72 -6.01 -12.17
CA ASP A 224 -23.84 -6.59 -13.52
C ASP A 224 -25.28 -6.56 -14.07
N THR A 225 -26.29 -6.27 -13.26
CA THR A 225 -27.71 -6.26 -13.66
C THR A 225 -28.46 -4.99 -13.28
N ALA A 226 -27.99 -4.20 -12.33
CA ALA A 226 -28.75 -3.09 -11.76
C ALA A 226 -27.88 -1.88 -11.40
N LEU A 227 -28.52 -0.73 -11.28
CA LEU A 227 -27.97 0.50 -10.73
C LEU A 227 -28.58 0.78 -9.36
N PHE A 228 -27.73 0.97 -8.36
CA PHE A 228 -28.12 1.41 -7.02
C PHE A 228 -27.63 2.83 -6.74
N LEU A 229 -28.43 3.57 -5.98
CA LEU A 229 -28.07 4.87 -5.40
C LEU A 229 -27.82 4.68 -3.92
N GLN A 230 -26.59 4.88 -3.48
CA GLN A 230 -26.23 4.95 -2.06
C GLN A 230 -26.30 6.42 -1.63
N ARG A 231 -27.23 6.74 -0.74
CA ARG A 231 -27.44 8.09 -0.22
C ARG A 231 -27.22 8.14 1.27
N PHE A 232 -26.54 9.18 1.73
CA PHE A 232 -26.43 9.46 3.16
C PHE A 232 -27.79 9.92 3.68
N VAL A 233 -28.30 9.24 4.70
CA VAL A 233 -29.60 9.52 5.35
C VAL A 233 -29.46 9.82 6.83
N GLY A 234 -28.24 9.66 7.38
CA GLY A 234 -27.98 9.85 8.78
C GLY A 234 -28.46 8.68 9.65
N GLN A 235 -28.32 8.86 10.96
CA GLN A 235 -28.72 7.82 11.92
C GLN A 235 -30.24 7.54 11.88
N PRO A 236 -30.68 6.29 12.10
CA PRO A 236 -29.86 5.13 12.52
C PRO A 236 -29.24 4.33 11.37
N PHE A 237 -29.52 4.64 10.12
CA PHE A 237 -29.14 3.77 8.99
C PHE A 237 -27.85 4.21 8.28
N THR A 238 -27.35 5.41 8.53
CA THR A 238 -26.22 6.05 7.87
C THR A 238 -26.41 6.20 6.35
N PHE A 239 -26.55 5.10 5.61
CA PHE A 239 -26.83 5.09 4.16
C PHE A 239 -28.10 4.32 3.82
N ALA A 240 -28.85 4.84 2.83
CA ALA A 240 -29.90 4.12 2.14
C ALA A 240 -29.39 3.67 0.77
N PHE A 241 -29.72 2.44 0.39
CA PHE A 241 -29.41 1.87 -0.93
C PHE A 241 -30.73 1.68 -1.70
N ILE A 242 -30.88 2.44 -2.78
CA ILE A 242 -32.13 2.48 -3.57
C ILE A 242 -31.81 1.97 -4.98
N GLN A 243 -32.46 0.91 -5.41
CA GLN A 243 -32.37 0.46 -6.80
C GLN A 243 -33.04 1.48 -7.73
N ALA A 244 -32.29 2.00 -8.70
CA ALA A 244 -32.73 3.05 -9.61
C ALA A 244 -32.97 2.56 -11.04
N GLY A 245 -32.53 1.34 -11.36
CA GLY A 245 -32.70 0.73 -12.68
C GLY A 245 -32.15 -0.69 -12.74
N THR A 246 -32.56 -1.41 -13.79
CA THR A 246 -32.08 -2.74 -14.17
C THR A 246 -31.68 -2.73 -15.64
#